data_02d9bcb5f12674586f58db120873308a
#
_entry.id   02d9bcb5f12674586f58db120873308a
#
_cell.length_a   1.000
_cell.length_b   1.000
_cell.length_c   1.000
_cell.angle_alpha   90.00
_cell.angle_beta   90.00
_cell.angle_gamma   90.00
#
_symmetry.space_group_name_H-M   'P 1'
#
loop_
_entity.id
_entity.type
_entity.pdbx_description
1 polymer ?
#
loop_
_entity_poly.entity_id
_entity_poly.type
_entity_poly.pdbx_seq_one_letter_code
_entity_poly.pdbx_strand_id
1 'polypeptide(L)' 'MEKLDARKRYTQMVLKQSFLELLKEKPVSRITVKEVCALAQLNRATFYAHFSDCFALMEKIGRAHV' A
#
# COMPACT_ATOMS: atom_id res chain seq x y z
N MET A 1 -10.33 7.28 -19.75
CA MET A 1 -8.96 6.96 -19.48
C MET A 1 -8.43 7.61 -18.27
N GLU A 2 -8.65 8.88 -18.13
CA GLU A 2 -8.21 9.55 -16.93
C GLU A 2 -8.86 9.02 -15.70
N LYS A 3 -10.08 8.51 -15.81
CA LYS A 3 -10.75 7.94 -14.67
C LYS A 3 -10.02 6.73 -14.14
N LEU A 4 -9.51 5.89 -15.04
CA LEU A 4 -8.77 4.72 -14.62
C LEU A 4 -7.47 5.10 -13.94
N ASP A 5 -6.78 6.08 -14.50
CA ASP A 5 -5.54 6.54 -13.91
C ASP A 5 -5.78 7.16 -12.54
N ALA A 6 -6.86 7.92 -12.41
CA ALA A 6 -7.19 8.53 -11.14
C ALA A 6 -7.49 7.48 -10.08
N ARG A 7 -8.20 6.41 -10.46
CA ARG A 7 -8.48 5.33 -9.54
C ARG A 7 -7.23 4.62 -9.10
N LYS A 8 -6.33 4.36 -10.05
CA LYS A 8 -5.07 3.69 -9.71
C LYS A 8 -4.26 4.54 -8.74
N ARG A 9 -4.18 5.83 -9.03
CA ARG A 9 -3.44 6.73 -8.14
C ARG A 9 -4.06 6.76 -6.75
N TYR A 10 -5.38 6.86 -6.71
CA TYR A 10 -6.07 6.91 -5.43
C TYR A 10 -5.83 5.64 -4.63
N THR A 11 -5.96 4.50 -5.28
CA THR A 11 -5.76 3.22 -4.61
C THR A 11 -4.33 3.10 -4.09
N GLN A 12 -3.35 3.46 -4.91
CA GLN A 12 -1.96 3.40 -4.48
C GLN A 12 -1.70 4.34 -3.33
N MET A 13 -2.28 5.53 -3.37
CA MET A 13 -2.11 6.49 -2.31
C MET A 13 -2.68 5.98 -0.99
N VAL A 14 -3.88 5.41 -1.05
CA VAL A 14 -4.52 4.88 0.14
C VAL A 14 -3.69 3.74 0.72
N LEU A 15 -3.19 2.86 -0.14
CA LEU A 15 -2.36 1.75 0.31
C LEU A 15 -1.08 2.26 0.97
N LYS A 16 -0.45 3.26 0.37
CA LYS A 16 0.77 3.82 0.94
C LYS A 16 0.51 4.48 2.28
N GLN A 17 -0.56 5.23 2.38
CA GLN A 17 -0.89 5.91 3.62
C GLN A 17 -1.19 4.91 4.72
N SER A 18 -1.95 3.87 4.40
CA SER A 18 -2.28 2.84 5.38
C SER A 18 -1.02 2.13 5.84
N PHE A 19 -0.13 1.83 4.91
CA PHE A 19 1.13 1.18 5.22
C PHE A 19 1.98 2.05 6.13
N LEU A 20 2.06 3.35 5.84
CA LEU A 20 2.84 4.27 6.64
C LEU A 20 2.29 4.38 8.06
N GLU A 21 0.97 4.34 8.21
CA GLU A 21 0.38 4.34 9.54
C GLU A 21 0.81 3.11 10.32
N LEU A 22 0.82 1.95 9.68
CA LEU A 22 1.24 0.73 10.34
C LEU A 22 2.72 0.76 10.66
N LEU A 23 3.53 1.40 9.82
CA LEU A 23 4.96 1.50 10.08
C LEU A 23 5.28 2.31 11.33
N LYS A 24 4.37 3.17 11.76
CA LYS A 24 4.56 3.90 13.00
C LYS A 24 4.51 2.98 14.21
N GLU A 25 3.87 1.84 14.06
CA GLU A 25 3.66 0.94 15.19
C GLU A 25 4.53 -0.30 15.13
N LYS A 26 4.90 -0.74 13.93
CA LYS A 26 5.68 -1.96 13.79
C LYS A 26 6.47 -1.95 12.50
N PRO A 27 7.55 -2.76 12.45
CA PRO A 27 8.39 -2.80 11.25
C PRO A 27 7.69 -3.52 10.10
N VAL A 28 8.22 -3.31 8.90
CA VAL A 28 7.63 -3.89 7.70
C VAL A 28 7.53 -5.41 7.78
N SER A 29 8.48 -6.06 8.43
CA SER A 29 8.46 -7.51 8.54
C SER A 29 7.29 -8.03 9.35
N ARG A 30 6.65 -7.18 10.13
CA ARG A 30 5.50 -7.54 10.95
C ARG A 30 4.19 -7.12 10.32
N ILE A 31 4.23 -6.31 9.27
CA ILE A 31 3.03 -5.82 8.63
C ILE A 31 2.56 -6.84 7.60
N THR A 32 1.27 -7.15 7.63
CA THR A 32 0.69 -8.10 6.67
C THR A 32 -0.18 -7.38 5.67
N VAL A 33 -0.37 -7.99 4.51
CA VAL A 33 -1.27 -7.46 3.50
C VAL A 33 -2.68 -7.33 4.06
N LYS A 34 -3.08 -8.28 4.90
CA LYS A 34 -4.40 -8.24 5.51
C LYS A 34 -4.57 -6.96 6.35
N GLU A 35 -3.55 -6.58 7.10
CA GLU A 35 -3.63 -5.38 7.92
C GLU A 35 -3.70 -4.12 7.08
N VAL A 36 -2.88 -4.06 6.05
CA VAL A 36 -2.88 -2.90 5.16
C VAL A 36 -4.25 -2.75 4.50
N CYS A 37 -4.79 -3.84 3.99
CA CYS A 37 -6.08 -3.81 3.32
C CYS A 37 -7.21 -3.47 4.27
N ALA A 38 -7.15 -3.97 5.49
CA ALA A 38 -8.17 -3.65 6.48
C ALA A 38 -8.18 -2.16 6.79
N LEU A 39 -7.00 -1.58 6.96
CA LEU A 39 -6.90 -0.16 7.27
C LEU A 39 -7.30 0.69 6.07
N ALA A 40 -6.94 0.25 4.86
CA ALA A 40 -7.27 0.97 3.64
C ALA A 40 -8.72 0.74 3.20
N GLN A 41 -9.38 -0.25 3.81
CA GLN A 41 -10.74 -0.63 3.45
C GLN A 41 -10.81 -1.12 2.00
N LEU A 42 -9.82 -1.89 1.62
CA LEU A 42 -9.72 -2.50 0.31
C LEU A 42 -9.58 -4.00 0.47
N ASN A 43 -9.89 -4.75 -0.60
CA ASN A 43 -9.68 -6.19 -0.51
C ASN A 43 -8.28 -6.54 -1.01
N ARG A 44 -7.87 -7.79 -0.72
CA ARG A 44 -6.51 -8.21 -1.05
C ARG A 44 -6.27 -8.28 -2.54
N ALA A 45 -7.30 -8.57 -3.32
CA ALA A 45 -7.14 -8.61 -4.77
C ALA A 45 -6.70 -7.24 -5.29
N THR A 46 -7.25 -6.18 -4.71
CA THR A 46 -6.87 -4.83 -5.10
C THR A 46 -5.41 -4.57 -4.77
N PHE A 47 -4.96 -5.01 -3.58
CA PHE A 47 -3.56 -4.86 -3.20
C PHE A 47 -2.65 -5.56 -4.20
N TYR A 48 -2.95 -6.84 -4.49
CA TYR A 48 -2.09 -7.62 -5.36
C TYR A 48 -2.13 -7.17 -6.82
N ALA A 49 -3.12 -6.37 -7.18
CA ALA A 49 -3.13 -5.77 -8.51
C ALA A 49 -2.06 -4.69 -8.66
N HIS A 50 -1.59 -4.15 -7.54
CA HIS A 50 -0.61 -3.06 -7.54
C HIS A 50 0.74 -3.47 -6.99
N PHE A 51 0.77 -4.34 -5.99
CA PHE A 51 2.01 -4.73 -5.31
C PHE A 51 1.99 -6.23 -5.05
N SER A 52 3.16 -6.85 -5.12
CA SER A 52 3.25 -8.28 -4.86
C SER A 52 3.22 -8.60 -3.37
N ASP A 53 3.75 -7.70 -2.54
CA ASP A 53 3.72 -7.87 -1.09
C ASP A 53 4.05 -6.55 -0.42
N CYS A 54 4.13 -6.58 0.91
CA CYS A 54 4.40 -5.36 1.66
C CYS A 54 5.80 -4.82 1.41
N PHE A 55 6.74 -5.69 1.12
CA PHE A 55 8.11 -5.24 0.83
C PHE A 55 8.16 -4.48 -0.49
N ALA A 56 7.38 -4.90 -1.48
CA ALA A 56 7.30 -4.18 -2.73
C ALA A 56 6.70 -2.79 -2.51
N LEU A 57 5.70 -2.71 -1.65
CA LEU A 57 5.10 -1.43 -1.30
C LEU A 57 6.09 -0.54 -0.58
N MET A 58 6.84 -1.12 0.37
CA MET A 58 7.86 -0.40 1.11
C MET A 58 8.94 0.14 0.18
N GLU A 59 9.35 -0.66 -0.77
CA GLU A 59 10.38 -0.25 -1.72
C GLU A 59 9.92 0.95 -2.52
N LYS A 60 8.66 0.97 -2.92
CA LYS A 60 8.13 2.08 -3.68
C LYS A 60 8.14 3.37 -2.87
N ILE A 61 7.82 3.27 -1.59
CA ILE A 61 7.82 4.41 -0.70
C ILE A 61 9.25 4.84 -0.38
N GLY A 62 10.10 3.87 -0.11
CA GLY A 62 11.47 4.14 0.32
C GLY A 62 12.29 4.87 -0.71
N ARG A 63 12.00 4.65 -1.97
CA ARG A 63 12.75 5.32 -3.03
C ARG A 63 12.63 6.83 -2.97
N ALA A 64 11.52 7.30 -2.47
CA ALA A 64 11.31 8.74 -2.39
C ALA A 64 12.22 9.40 -1.39
N HIS A 65 12.80 8.63 -0.49
CA HIS A 65 13.64 9.18 0.58
C HIS A 65 15.12 9.10 0.26
N VAL A 66 15.47 8.42 -0.77
CA VAL A 66 16.86 8.33 -1.17
C VAL A 66 17.19 9.32 -2.23
#